data_1e688d645f281cfb001b13fd2f7eff6b
#
_entry.id   1e688d645f281cfb001b13fd2f7eff6b
#
_cell.length_a   1.000
_cell.length_b   1.000
_cell.length_c   1.000
_cell.angle_alpha   90.00
_cell.angle_beta   90.00
_cell.angle_gamma   90.00
#
_symmetry.space_group_name_H-M   'P 1'
#
loop_
_entity.id
_entity.type
_entity.pdbx_description
1 polymer ?
#
loop_
_entity_poly.entity_id
_entity_poly.type
_entity_poly.pdbx_seq_one_letter_code
_entity_poly.pdbx_strand_id
1 'polypeptide(L)'
;MGDIHIIKRDGERKSERFDRDKLHSSIRAACLSVRSPEGEAEMVAKKVCDAVIQWLRLRPEVTSSDLRRKATQTLQIHHPEAAYLYKHHRLVI
;
A
#
# COMPACT_ATOMS: atom_id res chain seq x y z
N MET A 1 2.12 9.99 18.74
CA MET A 1 2.69 9.78 17.42
C MET A 1 2.08 10.72 16.40
N GLY A 2 2.90 11.37 15.59
CA GLY A 2 2.40 12.25 14.56
C GLY A 2 1.66 11.49 13.46
N ASP A 3 0.68 12.13 12.87
CA ASP A 3 -0.02 11.59 11.72
C ASP A 3 0.89 11.59 10.51
N ILE A 4 0.76 10.57 9.68
CA ILE A 4 1.48 10.48 8.42
C ILE A 4 0.62 11.08 7.33
N HIS A 5 1.17 12.04 6.59
CA HIS A 5 0.45 12.70 5.51
C HIS A 5 1.08 12.36 4.17
N ILE A 6 0.23 12.11 3.19
CA ILE A 6 0.62 11.77 1.84
C ILE A 6 0.26 12.93 0.92
N ILE A 7 1.20 13.39 0.12
CA ILE A 7 0.97 14.47 -0.83
C ILE A 7 0.42 13.88 -2.13
N LYS A 8 -0.73 14.38 -2.57
CA LYS A 8 -1.31 13.96 -3.83
C LYS A 8 -0.55 14.57 -5.01
N ARG A 9 -0.50 13.80 -6.08
CA ARG A 9 0.33 14.07 -7.24
C ARG A 9 -0.18 15.16 -8.20
N ASP A 10 -1.43 15.56 -8.10
CA ASP A 10 -2.08 16.41 -9.10
C ASP A 10 -1.73 17.90 -9.05
N GLY A 11 -0.67 18.24 -8.37
CA GLY A 11 -0.17 19.61 -8.34
C GLY A 11 -0.88 20.55 -7.38
N GLU A 12 -1.94 20.12 -6.76
CA GLU A 12 -2.69 20.96 -5.82
C GLU A 12 -2.14 20.93 -4.40
N ARG A 13 -1.08 20.23 -4.15
CA ARG A 13 -0.42 20.13 -2.84
C ARG A 13 -1.36 19.78 -1.69
N LYS A 14 -2.43 19.09 -1.97
CA LYS A 14 -3.29 18.59 -0.91
C LYS A 14 -2.64 17.40 -0.26
N SER A 15 -2.38 17.49 1.02
CA SER A 15 -1.93 16.34 1.77
C SER A 15 -3.16 15.58 2.26
N GLU A 16 -3.08 14.27 2.20
CA GLU A 16 -4.06 13.39 2.81
C GLU A 16 -3.42 12.65 3.95
N ARG A 17 -4.19 12.43 5.00
CA ARG A 17 -3.76 11.58 6.08
C ARG A 17 -3.65 10.15 5.56
N PHE A 18 -2.54 9.50 5.86
CA PHE A 18 -2.36 8.10 5.50
C PHE A 18 -3.40 7.23 6.21
N ASP A 19 -4.08 6.40 5.45
CA ASP A 19 -5.11 5.50 5.98
C ASP A 19 -4.65 4.06 5.82
N ARG A 20 -4.24 3.45 6.93
CA ARG A 20 -3.77 2.07 6.95
C ARG A 20 -4.85 1.10 6.48
N ASP A 21 -6.10 1.35 6.83
CA ASP A 21 -7.21 0.46 6.47
C ASP A 21 -7.45 0.44 4.97
N LYS A 22 -7.31 1.58 4.30
CA LYS A 22 -7.41 1.64 2.85
C LYS A 22 -6.30 0.84 2.19
N LEU A 23 -5.08 1.00 2.65
CA LEU A 23 -3.94 0.25 2.11
C LEU A 23 -4.14 -1.24 2.35
N HIS A 24 -4.51 -1.62 3.56
CA HIS A 24 -4.75 -3.01 3.92
C HIS A 24 -5.82 -3.63 3.01
N SER A 25 -6.94 -2.95 2.82
CA SER A 25 -8.02 -3.44 1.98
C SER A 25 -7.59 -3.58 0.52
N SER A 26 -6.79 -2.65 0.00
CA SER A 26 -6.29 -2.70 -1.37
C SER A 26 -5.37 -3.91 -1.58
N ILE A 27 -4.46 -4.15 -0.65
CA ILE A 27 -3.53 -5.28 -0.73
C ILE A 27 -4.30 -6.59 -0.62
N ARG A 28 -5.21 -6.67 0.35
CA ARG A 28 -6.05 -7.85 0.54
C ARG A 28 -6.86 -8.16 -0.71
N ALA A 29 -7.46 -7.15 -1.33
CA ALA A 29 -8.23 -7.32 -2.55
C ALA A 29 -7.36 -7.85 -3.70
N ALA A 30 -6.14 -7.36 -3.83
CA ALA A 30 -5.21 -7.85 -4.84
C ALA A 30 -4.90 -9.34 -4.64
N CYS A 31 -4.63 -9.74 -3.40
CA CYS A 31 -4.36 -11.13 -3.06
C CYS A 31 -5.57 -12.03 -3.37
N LEU A 32 -6.76 -11.59 -2.98
CA LEU A 32 -7.98 -12.36 -3.23
C LEU A 32 -8.26 -12.49 -4.74
N SER A 33 -7.93 -11.46 -5.51
CA SER A 33 -8.11 -11.48 -6.98
C SER A 33 -7.25 -12.52 -7.66
N VAL A 34 -6.13 -12.91 -7.07
CA VAL A 34 -5.28 -14.00 -7.58
C VAL A 34 -5.51 -15.29 -6.81
N ARG A 35 -6.68 -15.43 -6.22
CA ARG A 35 -7.15 -16.66 -5.55
C ARG A 35 -6.35 -17.08 -4.33
N SER A 36 -5.74 -16.14 -3.64
CA SER A 36 -5.12 -16.45 -2.36
C SER A 36 -6.18 -16.82 -1.34
N PRO A 37 -5.92 -17.78 -0.45
CA PRO A 37 -6.82 -18.04 0.67
C PRO A 37 -6.97 -16.78 1.54
N GLU A 38 -8.14 -16.63 2.14
CA GLU A 38 -8.44 -15.43 2.95
C GLU A 38 -7.42 -15.18 4.05
N GLY A 39 -7.02 -16.23 4.76
CA GLY A 39 -6.03 -16.10 5.82
C GLY A 39 -4.67 -15.63 5.32
N GLU A 40 -4.27 -16.13 4.15
CA GLU A 40 -3.02 -15.69 3.52
C GLU A 40 -3.12 -14.24 3.06
N ALA A 41 -4.24 -13.84 2.45
CA ALA A 41 -4.46 -12.48 2.01
C ALA A 41 -4.38 -11.49 3.19
N GLU A 42 -4.98 -11.85 4.32
CA GLU A 42 -4.91 -11.04 5.53
C GLU A 42 -3.48 -10.91 6.04
N MET A 43 -2.75 -12.02 6.09
CA MET A 43 -1.38 -12.03 6.57
C MET A 43 -0.47 -11.19 5.68
N VAL A 44 -0.59 -11.35 4.37
CA VAL A 44 0.21 -10.57 3.41
C VAL A 44 -0.11 -9.09 3.53
N ALA A 45 -1.40 -8.74 3.59
CA ALA A 45 -1.82 -7.35 3.73
C ALA A 45 -1.24 -6.72 4.99
N LYS A 46 -1.27 -7.43 6.11
CA LYS A 46 -0.71 -6.95 7.36
C LYS A 46 0.79 -6.72 7.26
N LYS A 47 1.51 -7.67 6.68
CA LYS A 47 2.97 -7.56 6.55
C LYS A 47 3.36 -6.40 5.65
N VAL A 48 2.65 -6.21 4.53
CA VAL A 48 2.92 -5.10 3.63
C VAL A 48 2.64 -3.77 4.32
N CYS A 49 1.52 -3.66 5.01
CA CYS A 49 1.16 -2.44 5.72
C CYS A 49 2.19 -2.10 6.79
N ASP A 50 2.63 -3.08 7.58
CA ASP A 50 3.61 -2.84 8.63
C ASP A 50 4.93 -2.34 8.05
N ALA A 51 5.40 -2.94 6.96
CA ALA A 51 6.64 -2.52 6.31
C ALA A 51 6.52 -1.12 5.71
N VAL A 52 5.39 -0.81 5.08
CA VAL A 52 5.14 0.51 4.50
C VAL A 52 5.10 1.57 5.59
N ILE A 53 4.44 1.28 6.71
CA ILE A 53 4.35 2.23 7.82
C ILE A 53 5.73 2.54 8.39
N GLN A 54 6.57 1.53 8.57
CA GLN A 54 7.93 1.77 9.06
C GLN A 54 8.73 2.63 8.10
N TRP A 55 8.59 2.38 6.81
CA TRP A 55 9.25 3.19 5.79
C TRP A 55 8.76 4.64 5.83
N LEU A 56 7.44 4.84 5.99
CA LEU A 56 6.86 6.19 6.06
C LEU A 56 7.39 6.99 7.24
N ARG A 57 7.62 6.33 8.37
CA ARG A 57 8.13 6.99 9.58
C ARG A 57 9.52 7.57 9.40
N LEU A 58 10.27 7.05 8.44
CA LEU A 58 11.63 7.50 8.16
C LEU A 58 11.68 8.64 7.15
N ARG A 59 10.53 9.06 6.62
CA ARG A 59 10.46 10.06 5.57
C ARG A 59 9.65 11.27 6.01
N PRO A 60 10.19 12.47 5.80
CA PRO A 60 9.46 13.69 6.18
C PRO A 60 8.26 13.96 5.27
N GLU A 61 8.33 13.49 4.04
CA GLU A 61 7.32 13.77 3.03
C GLU A 61 7.28 12.65 2.00
N VAL A 62 6.07 12.22 1.64
CA VAL A 62 5.88 11.11 0.70
C VAL A 62 4.71 11.44 -0.23
N THR A 63 4.90 11.22 -1.53
CA THR A 63 3.82 11.36 -2.50
C THR A 63 3.00 10.07 -2.59
N SER A 64 1.80 10.17 -3.15
CA SER A 64 0.98 8.98 -3.37
C SER A 64 1.66 8.00 -4.34
N SER A 65 2.43 8.51 -5.31
CA SER A 65 3.21 7.66 -6.21
C SER A 65 4.30 6.88 -5.47
N ASP A 66 4.99 7.54 -4.54
CA ASP A 66 6.02 6.90 -3.74
C ASP A 66 5.43 5.81 -2.86
N LEU A 67 4.28 6.11 -2.26
CA LEU A 67 3.57 5.14 -1.42
C LEU A 67 3.19 3.91 -2.22
N ARG A 68 2.59 4.11 -3.39
CA ARG A 68 2.17 3.00 -4.25
C ARG A 68 3.36 2.16 -4.70
N ARG A 69 4.47 2.81 -5.06
CA ARG A 69 5.68 2.11 -5.47
C ARG A 69 6.21 1.24 -4.32
N LYS A 70 6.29 1.81 -3.13
CA LYS A 70 6.78 1.07 -1.97
C LYS A 70 5.86 -0.11 -1.63
N ALA A 71 4.55 0.10 -1.66
CA ALA A 71 3.60 -0.97 -1.41
C ALA A 71 3.74 -2.09 -2.44
N THR A 72 3.89 -1.74 -3.73
CA THR A 72 4.08 -2.73 -4.79
C THR A 72 5.36 -3.53 -4.59
N GLN A 73 6.47 -2.86 -4.29
CA GLN A 73 7.76 -3.53 -4.06
C GLN A 73 7.67 -4.50 -2.90
N THR A 74 7.04 -4.07 -1.82
CA THR A 74 6.89 -4.92 -0.63
C THR A 74 5.97 -6.10 -0.91
N LEU A 75 4.86 -5.85 -1.59
CA LEU A 75 3.93 -6.91 -1.95
C LEU A 75 4.59 -7.94 -2.88
N GLN A 76 5.46 -7.48 -3.78
CA GLN A 76 6.15 -8.38 -4.70
C GLN A 76 7.03 -9.40 -3.97
N ILE A 77 7.59 -9.00 -2.84
CA ILE A 77 8.39 -9.92 -2.02
C ILE A 77 7.53 -11.04 -1.45
N HIS A 78 6.30 -10.71 -1.05
CA HIS A 78 5.41 -11.67 -0.41
C HIS A 78 4.50 -12.41 -1.39
N HIS A 79 4.09 -11.74 -2.46
CA HIS A 79 3.12 -12.32 -3.40
C HIS A 79 3.26 -11.66 -4.77
N PRO A 80 4.14 -12.16 -5.65
CA PRO A 80 4.41 -11.52 -6.95
C PRO A 80 3.19 -11.35 -7.85
N GLU A 81 2.29 -12.34 -7.88
CA GLU A 81 1.07 -12.25 -8.70
C GLU A 81 0.15 -11.11 -8.23
N ALA A 82 -0.03 -11.01 -6.92
CA ALA A 82 -0.83 -9.94 -6.36
C ALA A 82 -0.20 -8.58 -6.61
N ALA A 83 1.13 -8.50 -6.53
CA ALA A 83 1.85 -7.27 -6.81
C ALA A 83 1.68 -6.81 -8.25
N TYR A 84 1.72 -7.75 -9.18
CA TYR A 84 1.48 -7.44 -10.58
C TYR A 84 0.09 -6.85 -10.78
N LEU A 85 -0.90 -7.49 -10.20
CA LEU A 85 -2.29 -7.02 -10.30
C LEU A 85 -2.46 -5.66 -9.65
N TYR A 86 -1.90 -5.48 -8.47
CA TYR A 86 -1.95 -4.23 -7.73
C TYR A 86 -1.36 -3.07 -8.54
N LYS A 87 -0.21 -3.31 -9.17
CA LYS A 87 0.47 -2.31 -9.98
C LYS A 87 -0.34 -1.93 -11.21
N HIS A 88 -0.90 -2.92 -11.91
CA HIS A 88 -1.52 -2.70 -13.22
C HIS A 88 -3.00 -2.36 -13.16
N HIS A 89 -3.71 -2.78 -12.13
CA HIS A 89 -5.13 -2.53 -12.03
C HIS A 89 -5.49 -1.35 -11.12
N ARG A 90 -4.49 -0.71 -10.55
CA ARG A 90 -4.65 0.50 -9.73
C ARG A 90 -5.77 0.37 -8.71
N LEU A 91 -5.73 -0.66 -7.91
CA LEU A 91 -6.68 -0.81 -6.83
C LEU A 91 -6.61 0.42 -5.92
N VAL A 92 -7.78 0.87 -5.47
CA VAL A 92 -7.88 2.11 -4.69
C VAL A 92 -7.13 2.00 -3.38
N ILE A 93 -6.31 2.98 -3.12
CA ILE A 93 -5.56 3.07 -1.88
C ILE A 93 -6.19 4.15 -1.01
#